data_dd4d2349815c3c068f67405768edc2fb
#
_entry.id   dd4d2349815c3c068f67405768edc2fb
#
_cell.length_a   1.000
_cell.length_b   1.000
_cell.length_c   1.000
_cell.angle_alpha   90.00
_cell.angle_beta   90.00
_cell.angle_gamma   90.00
#
_symmetry.space_group_name_H-M   'P 1'
#
loop_
_entity.id
_entity.type
_entity.pdbx_description
1 polymer ?
#
loop_
_entity_poly.entity_id
_entity_poly.type
_entity_poly.pdbx_seq_one_letter_code
_entity_poly.pdbx_strand_id
1 'polypeptide(L)'
;MCIRDRYKGDCIDYDPTIRRLISISKNLGYGGGNNFGINAVDTDYTLILNPDVKKTFIKRTKITNSIREFFNTKGYLEVETPVLQPIPGGAQARPFITHHNALDIPLYLRIANELYLKRLIVGGMDGVYEFSKDFRNEGMDKSHNPEFTVMELYVAYKDYFWMMETTEKLLEKICNDVNNSSKVIFANKEIDFKAPYPRIPIYEAIKKYTNFDISSMDVIELRKTAKNLDVEIDNSMGKGKIID
;
A
#
# COMPACT_ATOMS: atom_id res chain seq x y z
N MET A 1 -1.95 6.27 -35.98
CA MET A 1 -1.98 7.71 -35.62
C MET A 1 -0.73 8.04 -34.81
N CYS A 2 0.08 9.00 -35.25
CA CYS A 2 1.40 9.28 -34.67
C CYS A 2 1.26 10.11 -33.40
N ILE A 3 2.04 9.84 -32.36
CA ILE A 3 2.08 10.63 -31.12
C ILE A 3 2.35 12.12 -31.38
N ARG A 4 3.05 12.43 -32.47
CA ARG A 4 3.33 13.81 -32.90
C ARG A 4 2.05 14.59 -33.26
N ASP A 5 1.04 13.94 -33.79
CA ASP A 5 -0.19 14.60 -34.23
C ASP A 5 -1.09 14.95 -33.03
N ARG A 6 -0.95 14.20 -31.95
CA ARG A 6 -1.64 14.48 -30.66
C ARG A 6 -1.08 15.73 -29.94
N TYR A 7 0.18 16.06 -30.21
CA TYR A 7 0.86 17.21 -29.58
C TYR A 7 0.38 18.57 -30.14
N LYS A 8 -0.25 18.57 -31.31
CA LYS A 8 -0.73 19.82 -31.95
C LYS A 8 -2.15 20.20 -31.60
N GLY A 9 -2.80 19.50 -30.70
CA GLY A 9 -4.13 19.88 -30.18
C GLY A 9 -5.31 19.52 -31.09
N ASP A 10 -5.08 19.27 -32.36
CA ASP A 10 -6.15 19.13 -33.37
C ASP A 10 -6.73 17.72 -33.48
N CYS A 11 -6.10 16.73 -32.89
CA CYS A 11 -6.49 15.31 -33.06
C CYS A 11 -7.27 14.68 -31.91
N ILE A 12 -7.31 15.32 -30.74
CA ILE A 12 -7.97 14.74 -29.54
C ILE A 12 -9.48 14.71 -29.72
N ASP A 13 -10.01 15.62 -30.56
CA ASP A 13 -11.43 15.76 -30.77
C ASP A 13 -12.02 14.79 -31.81
N TYR A 14 -11.21 14.06 -32.56
CA TYR A 14 -11.68 13.33 -33.73
C TYR A 14 -11.70 11.78 -33.59
N ASP A 15 -11.26 11.21 -32.48
CA ASP A 15 -11.35 9.76 -32.29
C ASP A 15 -12.53 9.41 -31.34
N PRO A 16 -13.66 8.96 -31.90
CA PRO A 16 -14.84 8.56 -31.11
C PRO A 16 -14.54 7.43 -30.15
N THR A 17 -13.54 6.58 -30.45
CA THR A 17 -13.13 5.43 -29.61
C THR A 17 -12.45 5.94 -28.35
N ILE A 18 -11.53 6.90 -28.47
CA ILE A 18 -10.85 7.52 -27.34
C ILE A 18 -11.84 8.26 -26.45
N ARG A 19 -12.76 9.04 -27.03
CA ARG A 19 -13.83 9.71 -26.26
C ARG A 19 -14.70 8.71 -25.49
N ARG A 20 -15.08 7.59 -26.14
CA ARG A 20 -15.89 6.54 -25.53
C ARG A 20 -15.15 5.86 -24.39
N LEU A 21 -13.85 5.57 -24.54
CA LEU A 21 -13.01 4.99 -23.49
C LEU A 21 -12.84 5.94 -22.31
N ILE A 22 -12.59 7.24 -22.54
CA ILE A 22 -12.50 8.25 -21.50
C ILE A 22 -13.85 8.38 -20.77
N SER A 23 -14.97 8.35 -21.48
CA SER A 23 -16.31 8.40 -20.89
C SER A 23 -16.61 7.17 -20.03
N ILE A 24 -16.19 5.97 -20.49
CA ILE A 24 -16.34 4.73 -19.73
C ILE A 24 -15.47 4.77 -18.48
N SER A 25 -14.23 5.23 -18.56
CA SER A 25 -13.34 5.33 -17.40
C SER A 25 -13.87 6.29 -16.35
N LYS A 26 -14.40 7.44 -16.75
CA LYS A 26 -15.06 8.40 -15.84
C LYS A 26 -16.30 7.81 -15.17
N ASN A 27 -17.11 7.08 -15.92
CA ASN A 27 -18.34 6.46 -15.40
C ASN A 27 -18.06 5.28 -14.46
N LEU A 28 -16.89 4.64 -14.58
CA LEU A 28 -16.44 3.57 -13.70
C LEU A 28 -15.71 4.10 -12.44
N GLY A 29 -15.63 5.41 -12.24
CA GLY A 29 -14.99 6.02 -11.08
C GLY A 29 -13.46 5.94 -11.08
N TYR A 30 -12.85 5.53 -12.19
CA TYR A 30 -11.40 5.42 -12.32
C TYR A 30 -10.69 6.75 -12.64
N GLY A 31 -11.43 7.81 -12.87
CA GLY A 31 -10.89 9.13 -13.16
C GLY A 31 -11.02 10.07 -11.96
N GLY A 32 -9.93 10.41 -11.30
CA GLY A 32 -9.87 11.56 -10.42
C GLY A 32 -9.59 11.34 -8.94
N GLY A 33 -9.01 10.23 -8.56
CA GLY A 33 -8.43 10.08 -7.22
C GLY A 33 -6.92 9.89 -7.31
N ASN A 34 -6.19 10.28 -6.28
CA ASN A 34 -4.75 10.03 -6.11
C ASN A 34 -4.38 8.53 -6.06
N ASN A 35 -5.23 7.67 -6.59
CA ASN A 35 -5.09 6.23 -6.60
C ASN A 35 -4.19 5.83 -7.76
N PHE A 36 -3.13 5.12 -7.43
CA PHE A 36 -2.12 4.58 -8.34
C PHE A 36 -2.62 3.45 -9.27
N GLY A 37 -3.92 3.20 -9.33
CA GLY A 37 -4.59 2.36 -10.31
C GLY A 37 -5.04 3.17 -11.52
N ILE A 38 -4.12 3.83 -12.22
CA ILE A 38 -4.46 4.58 -13.42
C ILE A 38 -4.72 3.59 -14.55
N ASN A 39 -5.92 3.64 -15.13
CA ASN A 39 -6.22 2.95 -16.37
C ASN A 39 -5.25 3.39 -17.47
N ALA A 40 -4.76 2.47 -18.26
CA ALA A 40 -3.82 2.75 -19.34
C ALA A 40 -4.32 3.84 -20.30
N VAL A 41 -5.63 3.96 -20.47
CA VAL A 41 -6.29 4.95 -21.34
C VAL A 41 -6.23 6.38 -20.78
N ASP A 42 -6.41 6.55 -19.46
CA ASP A 42 -6.32 7.87 -18.81
C ASP A 42 -4.86 8.29 -18.59
N THR A 43 -3.95 7.34 -18.57
CA THR A 43 -2.53 7.57 -18.30
C THR A 43 -1.89 8.46 -19.38
N ASP A 44 -2.11 8.15 -20.62
CA ASP A 44 -1.50 8.91 -21.75
C ASP A 44 -1.94 10.38 -21.71
N TYR A 45 -3.23 10.60 -21.57
CA TYR A 45 -3.83 11.93 -21.56
C TYR A 45 -3.42 12.74 -20.33
N THR A 46 -3.44 12.10 -19.17
CA THR A 46 -3.05 12.73 -17.91
C THR A 46 -1.56 13.09 -17.90
N LEU A 47 -0.69 12.23 -18.43
CA LEU A 47 0.74 12.48 -18.51
C LEU A 47 1.10 13.61 -19.47
N ILE A 48 0.35 13.77 -20.58
CA ILE A 48 0.56 14.86 -21.54
C ILE A 48 0.17 16.21 -20.92
N LEU A 49 -0.99 16.27 -20.25
CA LEU A 49 -1.51 17.51 -19.70
C LEU A 49 -0.89 17.93 -18.38
N ASN A 50 -0.36 16.97 -17.60
CA ASN A 50 0.14 17.19 -16.25
C ASN A 50 1.56 16.65 -16.09
N PRO A 51 2.60 17.42 -16.39
CA PRO A 51 4.00 17.00 -16.23
C PRO A 51 4.35 16.53 -14.82
N ASP A 52 3.66 17.04 -13.79
CA ASP A 52 3.89 16.64 -12.39
C ASP A 52 3.43 15.21 -12.10
N VAL A 53 2.42 14.71 -12.81
CA VAL A 53 2.01 13.30 -12.73
C VAL A 53 3.15 12.40 -13.19
N LYS A 54 3.84 12.74 -14.29
CA LYS A 54 5.03 12.01 -14.75
C LYS A 54 6.13 11.94 -13.66
N LYS A 55 6.36 13.04 -12.94
CA LYS A 55 7.33 13.06 -11.82
C LYS A 55 6.96 12.06 -10.73
N THR A 56 5.67 11.88 -10.45
CA THR A 56 5.17 10.90 -9.46
C THR A 56 5.54 9.47 -9.87
N PHE A 57 5.36 9.10 -11.14
CA PHE A 57 5.75 7.78 -11.65
C PHE A 57 7.27 7.56 -11.57
N ILE A 58 8.05 8.57 -11.93
CA ILE A 58 9.52 8.52 -11.82
C ILE A 58 9.93 8.34 -10.36
N LYS A 59 9.32 9.08 -9.43
CA LYS A 59 9.58 8.92 -7.99
C LYS A 59 9.21 7.51 -7.49
N ARG A 60 8.06 6.97 -7.92
CA ARG A 60 7.67 5.60 -7.59
C ARG A 60 8.73 4.58 -8.03
N THR A 61 9.23 4.69 -9.26
CA THR A 61 10.30 3.81 -9.76
C THR A 61 11.58 3.95 -8.92
N LYS A 62 11.97 5.17 -8.57
CA LYS A 62 13.12 5.40 -7.68
C LYS A 62 12.93 4.78 -6.31
N ILE A 63 11.75 4.91 -5.71
CA ILE A 63 11.40 4.30 -4.42
C ILE A 63 11.58 2.78 -4.48
N THR A 64 10.98 2.11 -5.47
CA THR A 64 11.07 0.65 -5.60
C THR A 64 12.52 0.19 -5.83
N ASN A 65 13.29 0.92 -6.62
CA ASN A 65 14.72 0.61 -6.84
C ASN A 65 15.54 0.79 -5.56
N SER A 66 15.30 1.85 -4.79
CA SER A 66 15.97 2.09 -3.50
C SER A 66 15.67 0.98 -2.48
N ILE A 67 14.42 0.50 -2.43
CA ILE A 67 14.03 -0.63 -1.58
C ILE A 67 14.77 -1.90 -2.01
N ARG A 68 14.81 -2.21 -3.30
CA ARG A 68 15.53 -3.37 -3.84
C ARG A 68 17.02 -3.31 -3.49
N GLU A 69 17.65 -2.19 -3.74
CA GLU A 69 19.06 -1.99 -3.40
C GLU A 69 19.30 -2.21 -1.90
N PHE A 70 18.46 -1.65 -1.03
CA PHE A 70 18.58 -1.79 0.42
C PHE A 70 18.52 -3.23 0.88
N PHE A 71 17.63 -4.06 0.35
CA PHE A 71 17.51 -5.46 0.73
C PHE A 71 18.55 -6.35 0.05
N ASN A 72 18.88 -6.09 -1.21
CA ASN A 72 19.91 -6.83 -1.95
C ASN A 72 21.30 -6.66 -1.30
N THR A 73 21.63 -5.46 -0.80
CA THR A 73 22.90 -5.23 -0.07
C THR A 73 22.97 -5.99 1.27
N LYS A 74 21.83 -6.43 1.80
CA LYS A 74 21.74 -7.28 3.00
C LYS A 74 21.77 -8.79 2.66
N GLY A 75 21.82 -9.13 1.37
CA GLY A 75 21.80 -10.52 0.90
C GLY A 75 20.39 -11.13 0.88
N TYR A 76 19.32 -10.34 1.00
CA TYR A 76 17.95 -10.84 0.92
C TYR A 76 17.54 -11.03 -0.53
N LEU A 77 16.72 -12.05 -0.80
CA LEU A 77 16.32 -12.43 -2.14
C LEU A 77 14.94 -11.84 -2.48
N GLU A 78 14.84 -11.18 -3.63
CA GLU A 78 13.54 -10.89 -4.23
C GLU A 78 12.98 -12.17 -4.83
N VAL A 79 11.75 -12.53 -4.47
CA VAL A 79 11.09 -13.76 -4.91
C VAL A 79 9.72 -13.43 -5.49
N GLU A 80 9.17 -14.39 -6.26
CA GLU A 80 7.80 -14.32 -6.77
C GLU A 80 7.03 -15.55 -6.28
N THR A 81 5.86 -15.32 -5.68
CA THR A 81 4.98 -16.36 -5.18
C THR A 81 3.68 -16.41 -5.97
N PRO A 82 2.94 -17.54 -5.94
CA PRO A 82 1.74 -17.70 -6.76
C PRO A 82 0.66 -16.65 -6.51
N VAL A 83 0.15 -16.05 -7.57
CA VAL A 83 -1.03 -15.18 -7.56
C VAL A 83 -2.31 -15.98 -7.42
N LEU A 84 -2.42 -17.11 -8.16
CA LEU A 84 -3.55 -18.03 -8.06
C LEU A 84 -3.28 -19.04 -6.95
N GLN A 85 -4.15 -19.07 -5.95
CA GLN A 85 -3.97 -19.90 -4.76
C GLN A 85 -5.17 -20.83 -4.56
N PRO A 86 -4.95 -22.10 -4.14
CA PRO A 86 -6.04 -23.02 -3.85
C PRO A 86 -6.77 -22.68 -2.55
N ILE A 87 -6.09 -22.00 -1.63
CA ILE A 87 -6.63 -21.57 -0.33
C ILE A 87 -6.20 -20.12 -0.09
N PRO A 88 -7.12 -19.17 0.04
CA PRO A 88 -6.78 -17.81 0.40
C PRO A 88 -6.35 -17.73 1.88
N GLY A 89 -5.35 -16.90 2.19
CA GLY A 89 -4.87 -16.75 3.56
C GLY A 89 -3.85 -15.64 3.70
N GLY A 90 -3.42 -15.38 4.95
CA GLY A 90 -2.47 -14.32 5.30
C GLY A 90 -3.09 -12.96 5.60
N ALA A 91 -4.41 -12.81 5.40
CA ALA A 91 -5.15 -11.59 5.74
C ALA A 91 -6.63 -11.91 6.00
N GLN A 92 -7.33 -10.97 6.64
CA GLN A 92 -8.78 -11.01 6.76
C GLN A 92 -9.39 -10.13 5.65
N ALA A 93 -9.59 -10.72 4.48
CA ALA A 93 -10.15 -10.04 3.32
C ALA A 93 -10.98 -11.00 2.47
N ARG A 94 -11.92 -10.46 1.70
CA ARG A 94 -12.71 -11.24 0.76
C ARG A 94 -11.91 -11.45 -0.53
N PRO A 95 -11.65 -12.71 -0.96
CA PRO A 95 -10.92 -12.99 -2.19
C PRO A 95 -11.78 -12.80 -3.44
N PHE A 96 -11.14 -12.54 -4.58
CA PHE A 96 -11.72 -12.82 -5.89
C PHE A 96 -11.60 -14.33 -6.18
N ILE A 97 -12.66 -14.93 -6.70
CA ILE A 97 -12.72 -16.35 -7.00
C ILE A 97 -12.71 -16.53 -8.52
N THR A 98 -11.91 -17.46 -9.00
CA THR A 98 -11.87 -17.88 -10.40
C THR A 98 -11.93 -19.40 -10.49
N HIS A 99 -12.01 -19.93 -11.71
CA HIS A 99 -12.13 -21.38 -11.98
C HIS A 99 -11.02 -21.84 -12.93
N HIS A 100 -10.34 -22.93 -12.59
CA HIS A 100 -9.36 -23.57 -13.46
C HIS A 100 -10.05 -24.64 -14.30
N ASN A 101 -10.36 -24.32 -15.57
CA ASN A 101 -11.18 -25.16 -16.42
C ASN A 101 -10.65 -26.60 -16.62
N ALA A 102 -9.34 -26.75 -16.84
CA ALA A 102 -8.75 -28.06 -17.11
C ALA A 102 -8.71 -28.99 -15.90
N LEU A 103 -8.64 -28.43 -14.68
CA LEU A 103 -8.61 -29.20 -13.43
C LEU A 103 -9.97 -29.24 -12.73
N ASP A 104 -10.94 -28.47 -13.22
CA ASP A 104 -12.27 -28.33 -12.63
C ASP A 104 -12.25 -27.97 -11.14
N ILE A 105 -11.40 -27.00 -10.76
CA ILE A 105 -11.24 -26.56 -9.37
C ILE A 105 -11.39 -25.04 -9.22
N PRO A 106 -11.93 -24.55 -8.09
CA PRO A 106 -11.88 -23.13 -7.77
C PRO A 106 -10.47 -22.71 -7.40
N LEU A 107 -10.07 -21.53 -7.82
CA LEU A 107 -8.86 -20.86 -7.40
C LEU A 107 -9.20 -19.44 -6.94
N TYR A 108 -8.31 -18.87 -6.13
CA TYR A 108 -8.48 -17.56 -5.55
C TYR A 108 -7.32 -16.66 -5.95
N LEU A 109 -7.61 -15.42 -6.33
CA LEU A 109 -6.57 -14.40 -6.40
C LEU A 109 -6.08 -14.11 -4.97
N ARG A 110 -4.77 -14.07 -4.77
CA ARG A 110 -4.17 -13.89 -3.44
C ARG A 110 -4.65 -12.58 -2.78
N ILE A 111 -4.94 -12.66 -1.50
CA ILE A 111 -5.25 -11.51 -0.63
C ILE A 111 -4.03 -11.03 0.14
N ALA A 112 -2.99 -11.86 0.22
CA ALA A 112 -1.67 -11.63 0.80
C ALA A 112 -0.69 -12.68 0.28
N ASN A 113 0.61 -12.36 0.32
CA ASN A 113 1.70 -13.30 -0.04
C ASN A 113 2.37 -13.94 1.18
N GLU A 114 1.97 -13.59 2.39
CA GLU A 114 2.53 -13.98 3.69
C GLU A 114 2.84 -15.48 3.80
N LEU A 115 1.85 -16.34 3.51
CA LEU A 115 1.99 -17.78 3.76
C LEU A 115 3.08 -18.42 2.90
N TYR A 116 3.25 -17.96 1.68
CA TYR A 116 4.28 -18.47 0.79
C TYR A 116 5.68 -17.96 1.18
N LEU A 117 5.80 -16.69 1.55
CA LEU A 117 7.07 -16.14 2.03
C LEU A 117 7.53 -16.83 3.33
N LYS A 118 6.61 -17.11 4.25
CA LYS A 118 6.92 -17.90 5.45
C LYS A 118 7.39 -19.32 5.12
N ARG A 119 6.83 -19.96 4.09
CA ARG A 119 7.31 -21.30 3.63
C ARG A 119 8.74 -21.25 3.11
N LEU A 120 9.14 -20.18 2.44
CA LEU A 120 10.53 -20.00 1.98
C LEU A 120 11.49 -19.86 3.14
N ILE A 121 11.12 -19.15 4.21
CA ILE A 121 11.90 -19.08 5.44
C ILE A 121 12.03 -20.47 6.10
N VAL A 122 10.93 -21.22 6.21
CA VAL A 122 10.96 -22.60 6.72
C VAL A 122 11.83 -23.51 5.83
N GLY A 123 11.85 -23.23 4.52
CA GLY A 123 12.71 -23.92 3.55
C GLY A 123 14.18 -23.57 3.65
N GLY A 124 14.60 -22.71 4.60
CA GLY A 124 16.01 -22.41 4.90
C GLY A 124 16.53 -21.12 4.27
N MET A 125 15.66 -20.23 3.76
CA MET A 125 16.08 -18.91 3.31
C MET A 125 16.22 -17.94 4.49
N ASP A 126 17.33 -17.21 4.57
CA ASP A 126 17.60 -16.27 5.67
C ASP A 126 16.74 -15.01 5.59
N GLY A 127 16.43 -14.53 4.39
CA GLY A 127 15.61 -13.36 4.16
C GLY A 127 15.09 -13.30 2.73
N VAL A 128 13.79 -13.07 2.60
CA VAL A 128 13.10 -12.96 1.31
C VAL A 128 12.17 -11.76 1.33
N TYR A 129 11.99 -11.12 0.18
CA TYR A 129 10.99 -10.08 0.00
C TYR A 129 10.33 -10.21 -1.37
N GLU A 130 9.11 -9.68 -1.48
CA GLU A 130 8.35 -9.68 -2.73
C GLU A 130 7.64 -8.34 -2.92
N PHE A 131 7.75 -7.78 -4.12
CA PHE A 131 6.80 -6.77 -4.59
C PHE A 131 5.66 -7.48 -5.28
N SER A 132 4.50 -7.50 -4.64
CA SER A 132 3.35 -8.26 -5.11
C SER A 132 2.16 -7.38 -5.48
N LYS A 133 1.29 -7.93 -6.33
CA LYS A 133 -0.08 -7.48 -6.49
C LYS A 133 -0.98 -8.37 -5.65
N ASP A 134 -1.70 -7.75 -4.71
CA ASP A 134 -2.70 -8.41 -3.90
C ASP A 134 -4.09 -7.92 -4.27
N PHE A 135 -5.09 -8.76 -4.03
CA PHE A 135 -6.46 -8.57 -4.52
C PHE A 135 -7.44 -8.74 -3.37
N ARG A 136 -8.26 -7.72 -3.11
CA ARG A 136 -9.32 -7.77 -2.09
C ARG A 136 -10.63 -7.34 -2.71
N ASN A 137 -11.62 -8.25 -2.73
CA ASN A 137 -12.94 -8.03 -3.30
C ASN A 137 -13.84 -7.28 -2.30
N GLU A 138 -13.48 -6.05 -2.05
CA GLU A 138 -14.11 -5.16 -1.07
C GLU A 138 -14.45 -3.81 -1.71
N GLY A 139 -15.01 -2.89 -0.92
CA GLY A 139 -15.33 -1.54 -1.38
C GLY A 139 -14.09 -0.78 -1.86
N MET A 140 -14.32 0.20 -2.72
CA MET A 140 -13.28 1.08 -3.27
C MET A 140 -13.52 2.50 -2.80
N ASP A 141 -12.45 3.17 -2.32
CA ASP A 141 -12.45 4.57 -1.93
C ASP A 141 -11.15 5.27 -2.34
N LYS A 142 -10.86 6.45 -1.78
CA LYS A 142 -9.64 7.21 -2.08
C LYS A 142 -8.35 6.52 -1.63
N SER A 143 -8.43 5.59 -0.70
CA SER A 143 -7.29 4.90 -0.06
C SER A 143 -7.24 3.41 -0.38
N HIS A 144 -8.34 2.82 -0.82
CA HIS A 144 -8.50 1.39 -1.03
C HIS A 144 -8.86 1.09 -2.47
N ASN A 145 -8.06 0.23 -3.10
CA ASN A 145 -8.30 -0.36 -4.41
C ASN A 145 -8.44 -1.88 -4.27
N PRO A 146 -9.28 -2.53 -5.10
CA PRO A 146 -9.37 -3.98 -5.12
C PRO A 146 -8.08 -4.69 -5.52
N GLU A 147 -7.24 -4.03 -6.29
CA GLU A 147 -5.87 -4.43 -6.66
C GLU A 147 -4.88 -3.38 -6.20
N PHE A 148 -3.89 -3.77 -5.43
CA PHE A 148 -2.87 -2.86 -4.93
C PHE A 148 -1.49 -3.53 -4.91
N THR A 149 -0.44 -2.72 -4.85
CA THR A 149 0.93 -3.21 -4.72
C THR A 149 1.33 -3.16 -3.26
N VAL A 150 1.83 -4.28 -2.76
CA VAL A 150 2.46 -4.38 -1.43
C VAL A 150 3.89 -4.87 -1.59
N MET A 151 4.76 -4.51 -0.65
CA MET A 151 6.07 -5.14 -0.48
C MET A 151 6.10 -5.76 0.91
N GLU A 152 6.32 -7.06 0.97
CA GLU A 152 6.49 -7.80 2.22
C GLU A 152 7.91 -8.33 2.35
N LEU A 153 8.44 -8.30 3.57
CA LEU A 153 9.77 -8.78 3.95
C LEU A 153 9.63 -9.80 5.07
N TYR A 154 10.28 -10.94 4.91
CA TYR A 154 10.42 -11.98 5.94
C TYR A 154 11.87 -12.31 6.14
N VAL A 155 12.34 -12.31 7.40
CA VAL A 155 13.74 -12.57 7.76
C VAL A 155 13.80 -13.51 8.95
N ALA A 156 14.58 -14.56 8.85
CA ALA A 156 14.78 -15.54 9.91
C ALA A 156 15.52 -14.93 11.11
N TYR A 157 15.18 -15.40 12.32
CA TYR A 157 15.87 -15.10 13.58
C TYR A 157 16.00 -13.61 13.91
N LYS A 158 15.04 -12.79 13.45
CA LYS A 158 14.94 -11.34 13.76
C LYS A 158 13.70 -11.06 14.58
N ASP A 159 13.81 -10.08 15.47
CA ASP A 159 12.72 -9.61 16.30
C ASP A 159 12.12 -8.28 15.80
N TYR A 160 11.13 -7.79 16.51
CA TYR A 160 10.47 -6.54 16.14
C TYR A 160 11.36 -5.30 16.35
N PHE A 161 12.34 -5.33 17.26
CA PHE A 161 13.30 -4.24 17.43
C PHE A 161 14.18 -4.09 16.20
N TRP A 162 14.67 -5.22 15.68
CA TRP A 162 15.39 -5.25 14.42
C TRP A 162 14.53 -4.73 13.25
N MET A 163 13.24 -5.08 13.22
CA MET A 163 12.32 -4.62 12.19
C MET A 163 12.09 -3.11 12.28
N MET A 164 11.95 -2.55 13.49
CA MET A 164 11.86 -1.09 13.70
C MET A 164 13.07 -0.38 13.12
N GLU A 165 14.29 -0.80 13.51
CA GLU A 165 15.54 -0.20 13.00
C GLU A 165 15.69 -0.34 11.48
N THR A 166 15.31 -1.50 10.94
CA THR A 166 15.35 -1.74 9.50
C THR A 166 14.40 -0.80 8.77
N THR A 167 13.19 -0.62 9.28
CA THR A 167 12.20 0.29 8.71
C THR A 167 12.68 1.74 8.76
N GLU A 168 13.20 2.19 9.88
CA GLU A 168 13.75 3.54 10.06
C GLU A 168 14.85 3.83 9.03
N LYS A 169 15.84 2.92 8.90
CA LYS A 169 16.97 3.06 7.96
C LYS A 169 16.51 2.99 6.50
N LEU A 170 15.53 2.13 6.21
CA LEU A 170 14.96 2.01 4.88
C LEU A 170 14.25 3.31 4.45
N LEU A 171 13.42 3.87 5.31
CA LEU A 171 12.67 5.09 5.00
C LEU A 171 13.61 6.30 4.85
N GLU A 172 14.63 6.43 5.71
CA GLU A 172 15.66 7.45 5.57
C GLU A 172 16.41 7.32 4.23
N LYS A 173 16.86 6.10 3.87
CA LYS A 173 17.51 5.84 2.58
C LYS A 173 16.62 6.22 1.41
N ILE A 174 15.38 5.75 1.39
CA ILE A 174 14.43 6.07 0.32
C ILE A 174 14.26 7.59 0.17
N CYS A 175 14.09 8.30 1.28
CA CYS A 175 13.89 9.74 1.25
C CYS A 175 15.12 10.46 0.65
N ASN A 176 16.32 10.07 1.06
CA ASN A 176 17.57 10.61 0.53
C ASN A 176 17.76 10.30 -0.97
N ASP A 177 17.52 9.06 -1.41
CA ASP A 177 17.69 8.64 -2.81
C ASP A 177 16.71 9.34 -3.76
N VAL A 178 15.49 9.62 -3.27
CA VAL A 178 14.42 10.20 -4.11
C VAL A 178 14.44 11.73 -4.11
N ASN A 179 14.76 12.35 -2.97
CA ASN A 179 14.62 13.79 -2.78
C ASN A 179 15.97 14.50 -2.51
N ASN A 180 17.09 13.77 -2.42
CA ASN A 180 18.41 14.27 -1.99
C ASN A 180 18.37 14.97 -0.59
N SER A 181 17.46 14.52 0.28
CA SER A 181 17.24 15.07 1.60
C SER A 181 16.45 14.08 2.45
N SER A 182 16.69 14.04 3.77
CA SER A 182 15.82 13.31 4.70
C SER A 182 14.47 14.01 4.94
N LYS A 183 14.33 15.26 4.50
CA LYS A 183 13.14 16.09 4.76
C LYS A 183 12.29 16.25 3.51
N VAL A 184 10.98 16.17 3.69
CA VAL A 184 9.99 16.42 2.65
C VAL A 184 8.85 17.29 3.19
N ILE A 185 8.22 18.05 2.28
CA ILE A 185 7.01 18.82 2.63
C ILE A 185 5.80 18.03 2.10
N PHE A 186 4.89 17.70 3.01
CA PHE A 186 3.62 17.06 2.69
C PHE A 186 2.48 17.81 3.41
N ALA A 187 1.45 18.21 2.67
CA ALA A 187 0.31 18.98 3.17
C ALA A 187 0.75 20.19 4.02
N ASN A 188 1.73 20.96 3.54
CA ASN A 188 2.33 22.13 4.21
C ASN A 188 3.03 21.83 5.55
N LYS A 189 3.34 20.57 5.83
CA LYS A 189 4.12 20.16 7.00
C LYS A 189 5.45 19.58 6.57
N GLU A 190 6.52 19.97 7.23
CA GLU A 190 7.83 19.33 7.06
C GLU A 190 7.82 18.00 7.82
N ILE A 191 8.19 16.93 7.14
CA ILE A 191 8.37 15.59 7.70
C ILE A 191 9.86 15.24 7.54
N ASP A 192 10.53 14.92 8.64
CA ASP A 192 11.91 14.45 8.63
C ASP A 192 11.95 12.92 8.79
N PHE A 193 12.53 12.25 7.80
CA PHE A 193 12.72 10.81 7.77
C PHE A 193 14.07 10.36 8.32
N LYS A 194 14.81 11.26 9.01
CA LYS A 194 16.09 10.91 9.63
C LYS A 194 15.87 9.98 10.83
N ALA A 195 16.55 8.85 10.82
CA ALA A 195 16.56 7.91 11.95
C ALA A 195 17.41 8.43 13.13
N PRO A 196 17.14 8.02 14.40
CA PRO A 196 16.07 7.10 14.81
C PRO A 196 14.72 7.80 15.01
N TYR A 197 13.62 7.06 14.83
CA TYR A 197 12.28 7.59 15.09
C TYR A 197 11.87 7.42 16.55
N PRO A 198 10.98 8.28 17.08
CA PRO A 198 10.40 8.10 18.41
C PRO A 198 9.63 6.78 18.49
N ARG A 199 9.93 5.96 19.51
CA ARG A 199 9.22 4.71 19.80
C ARG A 199 8.25 4.98 20.95
N ILE A 200 6.98 5.12 20.64
CA ILE A 200 5.94 5.51 21.58
C ILE A 200 4.98 4.34 21.76
N PRO A 201 4.86 3.76 22.97
CA PRO A 201 3.82 2.76 23.27
C PRO A 201 2.42 3.31 23.00
N ILE A 202 1.48 2.45 22.58
CA ILE A 202 0.14 2.87 22.17
C ILE A 202 -0.59 3.66 23.26
N TYR A 203 -0.50 3.24 24.51
CA TYR A 203 -1.13 3.96 25.64
C TYR A 203 -0.55 5.35 25.86
N GLU A 204 0.77 5.47 25.72
CA GLU A 204 1.45 6.77 25.81
C GLU A 204 1.10 7.68 24.62
N ALA A 205 0.98 7.09 23.42
CA ALA A 205 0.56 7.82 22.24
C ALA A 205 -0.86 8.37 22.42
N ILE A 206 -1.81 7.54 22.85
CA ILE A 206 -3.19 7.95 23.10
C ILE A 206 -3.21 9.07 24.15
N LYS A 207 -2.53 8.87 25.28
CA LYS A 207 -2.45 9.88 26.34
C LYS A 207 -1.86 11.21 25.84
N LYS A 208 -0.78 11.15 25.05
CA LYS A 208 -0.10 12.32 24.49
C LYS A 208 -0.98 13.14 23.55
N TYR A 209 -1.76 12.49 22.71
CA TYR A 209 -2.52 13.16 21.65
C TYR A 209 -3.98 13.44 22.03
N THR A 210 -4.54 12.75 23.01
CA THR A 210 -5.93 12.92 23.45
C THR A 210 -6.05 13.50 24.85
N ASN A 211 -4.97 13.52 25.64
CA ASN A 211 -4.94 13.82 27.09
C ASN A 211 -5.70 12.84 27.97
N PHE A 212 -6.15 11.69 27.44
CA PHE A 212 -6.80 10.62 28.21
C PHE A 212 -5.82 9.49 28.51
N ASP A 213 -5.64 9.16 29.78
CA ASP A 213 -4.90 7.97 30.20
C ASP A 213 -5.84 6.77 30.27
N ILE A 214 -5.78 5.92 29.24
CA ILE A 214 -6.65 4.75 29.12
C ILE A 214 -6.06 3.47 29.73
N SER A 215 -4.87 3.53 30.32
CA SER A 215 -4.12 2.34 30.76
C SER A 215 -4.87 1.50 31.79
N SER A 216 -5.54 2.16 32.75
CA SER A 216 -6.30 1.53 33.83
C SER A 216 -7.80 1.44 33.58
N MET A 217 -8.31 2.01 32.48
CA MET A 217 -9.74 2.05 32.18
C MET A 217 -10.33 0.66 31.94
N ASP A 218 -11.51 0.42 32.47
CA ASP A 218 -12.34 -0.72 32.09
C ASP A 218 -13.07 -0.50 30.75
N VAL A 219 -13.84 -1.49 30.30
CA VAL A 219 -14.58 -1.41 29.02
C VAL A 219 -15.64 -0.31 29.03
N ILE A 220 -16.26 -0.05 30.16
CA ILE A 220 -17.32 0.96 30.28
C ILE A 220 -16.73 2.37 30.19
N GLU A 221 -15.64 2.58 30.91
CA GLU A 221 -14.89 3.85 30.89
C GLU A 221 -14.29 4.13 29.49
N LEU A 222 -13.73 3.10 28.85
CA LEU A 222 -13.21 3.21 27.47
C LEU A 222 -14.31 3.58 26.49
N ARG A 223 -15.51 2.98 26.58
CA ARG A 223 -16.65 3.33 25.72
C ARG A 223 -17.07 4.78 25.90
N LYS A 224 -17.06 5.27 27.14
CA LYS A 224 -17.37 6.68 27.45
C LYS A 224 -16.31 7.61 26.86
N THR A 225 -15.03 7.26 27.00
CA THR A 225 -13.91 8.03 26.48
C THR A 225 -13.91 8.06 24.95
N ALA A 226 -14.14 6.92 24.29
CA ALA A 226 -14.27 6.82 22.84
C ALA A 226 -15.38 7.75 22.30
N LYS A 227 -16.55 7.77 22.96
CA LYS A 227 -17.64 8.70 22.59
C LYS A 227 -17.24 10.16 22.77
N ASN A 228 -16.48 10.50 23.82
CA ASN A 228 -15.99 11.88 24.01
C ASN A 228 -14.98 12.32 22.94
N LEU A 229 -14.35 11.35 22.28
CA LEU A 229 -13.39 11.56 21.21
C LEU A 229 -14.00 11.39 19.80
N ASP A 230 -15.33 11.29 19.71
CA ASP A 230 -16.08 11.04 18.46
C ASP A 230 -15.61 9.78 17.70
N VAL A 231 -15.13 8.77 18.44
CA VAL A 231 -14.75 7.47 17.88
C VAL A 231 -15.98 6.57 17.80
N GLU A 232 -16.28 6.09 16.59
CA GLU A 232 -17.38 5.15 16.37
C GLU A 232 -17.06 3.78 16.98
N ILE A 233 -17.88 3.32 17.90
CA ILE A 233 -17.74 2.02 18.55
C ILE A 233 -19.06 1.25 18.51
N ASP A 234 -18.94 -0.06 18.31
CA ASP A 234 -20.03 -1.01 18.30
C ASP A 234 -20.13 -1.71 19.68
N ASN A 235 -21.34 -2.12 20.07
CA ASN A 235 -21.58 -2.78 21.35
C ASN A 235 -20.90 -4.16 21.48
N SER A 236 -20.53 -4.80 20.38
CA SER A 236 -19.80 -6.07 20.35
C SER A 236 -18.29 -5.92 20.59
N MET A 237 -17.74 -4.70 20.47
CA MET A 237 -16.29 -4.47 20.60
C MET A 237 -15.83 -4.67 22.05
N GLY A 238 -14.84 -5.56 22.26
CA GLY A 238 -14.13 -5.71 23.51
C GLY A 238 -13.04 -4.65 23.72
N LYS A 239 -12.40 -4.67 24.90
CA LYS A 239 -11.37 -3.69 25.31
C LYS A 239 -10.30 -3.47 24.21
N GLY A 240 -9.72 -4.55 23.71
CA GLY A 240 -8.65 -4.48 22.68
C GLY A 240 -9.13 -3.77 21.40
N LYS A 241 -10.34 -4.07 20.93
CA LYS A 241 -10.89 -3.48 19.69
C LYS A 241 -11.29 -2.02 19.84
N ILE A 242 -11.63 -1.57 21.05
CA ILE A 242 -11.92 -0.16 21.33
C ILE A 242 -10.62 0.66 21.37
N ILE A 243 -9.52 0.05 21.78
CA ILE A 243 -8.19 0.70 21.83
C ILE A 243 -7.55 0.78 20.44
N ASP A 244 -7.76 -0.24 19.60
CA ASP A 244 -7.32 -0.34 18.22
C ASP A 244 -8.07 0.67 17.32
#